data_2bc0305c4d035141a10da4e9f3b53d6a
#
_entry.id   2bc0305c4d035141a10da4e9f3b53d6a
#
_cell.length_a   1.000
_cell.length_b   1.000
_cell.length_c   1.000
_cell.angle_alpha   90.00
_cell.angle_beta   90.00
_cell.angle_gamma   90.00
#
_symmetry.space_group_name_H-M   'P 1'
#
loop_
_entity.id
_entity.type
_entity.pdbx_description
1 polymer ?
#
loop_
_entity_poly.entity_id
_entity_poly.type
_entity_poly.pdbx_seq_one_letter_code
_entity_poly.pdbx_strand_id
1 'polypeptide(L)'
;MNAREILEQAVREDVSDIFIVAGLPVSCRKNGNIIQTQEEKLFPKETEALLNEIYGMAGDRDMMNLLVHGDDDFSFAIPGVSRFRVSAYKQRGALSAVIRVITFQLPNPQELGIPEAVMQFADHTKGMILVTGSAGSGKSTTLACLIDRINNTRNTHIITLEDPLEYLHRHNKSIVSQREIKIDTDNYVTALKASLRQSTNIILLGEMRDYETISVAMTAAETGHLLFSTLHTIGAANTIDRIIDVFPPNQQHQIAVQLSMVLNAVISQQLVPTVDGQMVPAFEIMSVTPAIRNMIRDNKVHQIDGLIATSAKDDMISMDMSLMNLCKQGIITKETALTYASNPEMLKKRL
;
A
#
# COMPACT_ATOMS: atom_id res chain seq x y z
N MET A 1 -20.39 14.40 24.27
CA MET A 1 -18.96 14.21 23.95
C MET A 1 -18.66 15.07 22.74
N ASN A 2 -17.57 15.83 22.71
CA ASN A 2 -17.19 16.62 21.54
C ASN A 2 -16.42 15.77 20.54
N ALA A 3 -16.24 16.27 19.30
CA ALA A 3 -15.59 15.51 18.24
C ALA A 3 -14.15 15.10 18.61
N ARG A 4 -13.39 15.96 19.28
CA ARG A 4 -12.02 15.67 19.69
C ARG A 4 -11.96 14.51 20.68
N GLU A 5 -12.85 14.49 21.67
CA GLU A 5 -12.92 13.40 22.66
C GLU A 5 -13.24 12.05 22.00
N ILE A 6 -14.16 12.04 21.01
CA ILE A 6 -14.51 10.85 20.24
C ILE A 6 -13.28 10.33 19.49
N LEU A 7 -12.54 11.21 18.81
CA LEU A 7 -11.34 10.85 18.05
C LEU A 7 -10.22 10.32 18.95
N GLU A 8 -9.97 10.99 20.08
CA GLU A 8 -8.95 10.57 21.05
C GLU A 8 -9.30 9.22 21.69
N GLN A 9 -10.57 8.99 22.01
CA GLN A 9 -11.04 7.71 22.53
C GLN A 9 -10.87 6.59 21.51
N ALA A 10 -11.23 6.82 20.26
CA ALA A 10 -11.08 5.85 19.17
C ALA A 10 -9.62 5.39 19.00
N VAL A 11 -8.66 6.32 19.11
CA VAL A 11 -7.22 5.99 19.07
C VAL A 11 -6.80 5.16 20.28
N ARG A 12 -7.24 5.52 21.49
CA ARG A 12 -6.92 4.76 22.71
C ARG A 12 -7.49 3.33 22.70
N GLU A 13 -8.65 3.14 22.07
CA GLU A 13 -9.34 1.86 21.99
C GLU A 13 -8.96 1.00 20.78
N ASP A 14 -8.00 1.48 19.96
CA ASP A 14 -7.55 0.81 18.72
C ASP A 14 -8.69 0.53 17.74
N VAL A 15 -9.50 1.56 17.48
CA VAL A 15 -10.63 1.52 16.56
C VAL A 15 -10.15 1.86 15.14
N SER A 16 -10.62 1.15 14.13
CA SER A 16 -10.25 1.41 12.73
C SER A 16 -11.08 2.51 12.07
N ASP A 17 -12.41 2.53 12.31
CA ASP A 17 -13.32 3.49 11.70
C ASP A 17 -14.35 3.98 12.72
N ILE A 18 -14.71 5.26 12.64
CA ILE A 18 -15.75 5.92 13.44
C ILE A 18 -16.90 6.31 12.52
N PHE A 19 -18.12 6.05 12.93
CA PHE A 19 -19.34 6.38 12.17
C PHE A 19 -20.13 7.43 12.92
N ILE A 20 -20.31 8.61 12.31
CA ILE A 20 -21.16 9.72 12.77
C ILE A 20 -22.34 9.78 11.82
N VAL A 21 -23.48 9.20 12.23
CA VAL A 21 -24.68 9.05 11.39
C VAL A 21 -25.91 9.38 12.20
N ALA A 22 -26.78 10.26 11.66
CA ALA A 22 -28.03 10.64 12.32
C ALA A 22 -28.97 9.43 12.50
N GLY A 23 -29.55 9.32 13.68
CA GLY A 23 -30.44 8.23 14.07
C GLY A 23 -29.74 7.02 14.73
N LEU A 24 -28.41 7.04 14.78
CA LEU A 24 -27.58 6.03 15.45
C LEU A 24 -26.71 6.69 16.53
N PRO A 25 -26.34 5.96 17.60
CA PRO A 25 -25.24 6.40 18.47
C PRO A 25 -23.92 6.48 17.69
N VAL A 26 -22.94 7.24 18.20
CA VAL A 26 -21.57 7.14 17.68
C VAL A 26 -21.16 5.68 17.72
N SER A 27 -20.79 5.16 16.55
CA SER A 27 -20.44 3.75 16.38
C SER A 27 -19.02 3.63 15.87
N CYS A 28 -18.35 2.56 16.20
CA CYS A 28 -16.97 2.33 15.80
C CYS A 28 -16.77 0.93 15.25
N ARG A 29 -15.79 0.77 14.36
CA ARG A 29 -15.35 -0.55 13.90
C ARG A 29 -14.13 -0.99 14.68
N LYS A 30 -14.25 -2.11 15.39
CA LYS A 30 -13.17 -2.73 16.14
C LYS A 30 -13.10 -4.22 15.81
N ASN A 31 -11.94 -4.72 15.42
CA ASN A 31 -11.72 -6.11 15.00
C ASN A 31 -12.77 -6.60 13.96
N GLY A 32 -13.06 -5.75 12.96
CA GLY A 32 -14.00 -6.04 11.89
C GLY A 32 -15.49 -5.86 12.26
N ASN A 33 -15.85 -5.76 13.54
CA ASN A 33 -17.23 -5.62 14.00
C ASN A 33 -17.58 -4.16 14.29
N ILE A 34 -18.81 -3.76 13.98
CA ILE A 34 -19.34 -2.44 14.34
C ILE A 34 -19.94 -2.54 15.74
N ILE A 35 -19.46 -1.69 16.64
CA ILE A 35 -19.92 -1.55 18.02
C ILE A 35 -20.41 -0.14 18.29
N GLN A 36 -21.40 0.02 19.13
CA GLN A 36 -21.87 1.33 19.59
C GLN A 36 -21.04 1.75 20.82
N THR A 37 -20.48 2.97 20.78
CA THR A 37 -19.65 3.50 21.88
C THR A 37 -20.47 4.29 22.90
N GLN A 38 -21.73 4.60 22.59
CA GLN A 38 -22.66 5.36 23.43
C GLN A 38 -24.05 4.77 23.31
N GLU A 39 -24.94 5.11 24.24
CA GLU A 39 -26.37 4.70 24.19
C GLU A 39 -27.24 5.73 23.46
N GLU A 40 -26.86 7.01 23.50
CA GLU A 40 -27.65 8.11 22.97
C GLU A 40 -27.49 8.21 21.43
N LYS A 41 -28.61 8.29 20.73
CA LYS A 41 -28.67 8.45 19.28
C LYS A 41 -28.38 9.92 18.90
N LEU A 42 -27.60 10.11 17.87
CA LEU A 42 -27.34 11.42 17.30
C LEU A 42 -28.56 11.91 16.47
N PHE A 43 -28.95 13.15 16.68
CA PHE A 43 -29.91 13.85 15.83
C PHE A 43 -29.17 14.64 14.72
N PRO A 44 -29.88 15.07 13.62
CA PRO A 44 -29.24 15.79 12.52
C PRO A 44 -28.45 17.05 12.94
N LYS A 45 -28.91 17.78 13.96
CA LYS A 45 -28.19 18.95 14.50
C LYS A 45 -26.90 18.57 15.22
N GLU A 46 -26.88 17.40 15.85
CA GLU A 46 -25.69 16.91 16.58
C GLU A 46 -24.62 16.39 15.61
N THR A 47 -25.04 15.67 14.56
CA THR A 47 -24.10 15.27 13.50
C THR A 47 -23.50 16.49 12.79
N GLU A 48 -24.29 17.51 12.51
CA GLU A 48 -23.83 18.78 11.95
C GLU A 48 -22.83 19.49 12.89
N ALA A 49 -23.12 19.57 14.18
CA ALA A 49 -22.22 20.17 15.17
C ALA A 49 -20.87 19.41 15.24
N LEU A 50 -20.90 18.09 15.31
CA LEU A 50 -19.68 17.26 15.31
C LEU A 50 -18.87 17.44 14.02
N LEU A 51 -19.52 17.49 12.84
CA LEU A 51 -18.82 17.73 11.59
C LEU A 51 -18.20 19.13 11.55
N ASN A 52 -18.88 20.17 12.03
CA ASN A 52 -18.31 21.51 12.15
C ASN A 52 -17.03 21.53 12.99
N GLU A 53 -17.01 20.82 14.13
CA GLU A 53 -15.81 20.69 14.96
C GLU A 53 -14.67 19.95 14.21
N ILE A 54 -15.00 18.89 13.44
CA ILE A 54 -14.03 18.13 12.64
C ILE A 54 -13.42 19.01 11.54
N TYR A 55 -14.26 19.77 10.83
CA TYR A 55 -13.80 20.70 9.80
C TYR A 55 -12.93 21.81 10.38
N GLY A 56 -13.28 22.31 11.58
CA GLY A 56 -12.43 23.26 12.33
C GLY A 56 -11.06 22.68 12.68
N MET A 57 -10.99 21.42 13.13
CA MET A 57 -9.72 20.72 13.40
C MET A 57 -8.90 20.44 12.14
N ALA A 58 -9.54 20.42 10.97
CA ALA A 58 -8.89 20.25 9.67
C ALA A 58 -8.36 21.56 9.06
N GLY A 59 -7.96 22.53 9.89
CA GLY A 59 -7.41 23.83 9.46
C GLY A 59 -8.49 24.79 9.01
N ASP A 60 -9.64 24.81 9.68
CA ASP A 60 -10.81 25.61 9.33
C ASP A 60 -11.28 25.38 7.87
N ARG A 61 -11.26 24.10 7.46
CA ARG A 61 -11.70 23.69 6.13
C ARG A 61 -13.15 24.15 5.88
N ASP A 62 -13.39 24.68 4.69
CA ASP A 62 -14.72 25.09 4.27
C ASP A 62 -15.62 23.86 3.99
N MET A 63 -16.82 23.85 4.55
CA MET A 63 -17.83 22.80 4.33
C MET A 63 -18.61 22.99 3.00
N MET A 64 -18.35 24.02 2.22
CA MET A 64 -19.10 24.33 1.00
C MET A 64 -19.11 23.15 0.02
N ASN A 65 -18.00 22.39 -0.09
CA ASN A 65 -17.95 21.22 -0.96
C ASN A 65 -18.99 20.17 -0.54
N LEU A 66 -19.04 19.81 0.74
CA LEU A 66 -20.06 18.93 1.29
C LEU A 66 -21.48 19.48 1.13
N LEU A 67 -21.66 20.78 1.40
CA LEU A 67 -22.98 21.42 1.36
C LEU A 67 -23.53 21.54 -0.08
N VAL A 68 -22.69 21.74 -1.07
CA VAL A 68 -23.09 21.89 -2.48
C VAL A 68 -23.16 20.55 -3.19
N HIS A 69 -22.12 19.73 -3.08
CA HIS A 69 -21.96 18.49 -3.87
C HIS A 69 -22.45 17.24 -3.14
N GLY A 70 -22.56 17.29 -1.80
CA GLY A 70 -23.06 16.18 -0.99
C GLY A 70 -22.00 15.22 -0.48
N ASP A 71 -20.76 15.33 -0.96
CA ASP A 71 -19.62 14.51 -0.55
C ASP A 71 -18.36 15.37 -0.40
N ASP A 72 -17.52 15.05 0.59
CA ASP A 72 -16.22 15.68 0.78
C ASP A 72 -15.25 14.71 1.47
N ASP A 73 -14.09 14.45 0.84
CA ASP A 73 -13.03 13.60 1.35
C ASP A 73 -11.80 14.45 1.71
N PHE A 74 -11.30 14.27 2.92
CA PHE A 74 -10.09 14.97 3.39
C PHE A 74 -9.40 14.23 4.52
N SER A 75 -8.16 14.62 4.81
CA SER A 75 -7.40 14.10 5.95
C SER A 75 -6.93 15.26 6.83
N PHE A 76 -6.81 15.02 8.13
CA PHE A 76 -6.20 15.94 9.07
C PHE A 76 -5.48 15.20 10.18
N ALA A 77 -4.61 15.89 10.90
CA ALA A 77 -3.86 15.33 12.03
C ALA A 77 -4.14 16.11 13.32
N ILE A 78 -4.29 15.38 14.41
CA ILE A 78 -4.26 15.96 15.75
C ILE A 78 -2.88 15.70 16.34
N PRO A 79 -2.05 16.75 16.57
CA PRO A 79 -0.70 16.59 17.10
C PRO A 79 -0.69 15.78 18.39
N GLY A 80 0.18 14.78 18.46
CA GLY A 80 0.29 13.90 19.64
C GLY A 80 -0.78 12.81 19.76
N VAL A 81 -1.77 12.77 18.86
CA VAL A 81 -2.85 11.77 18.86
C VAL A 81 -2.73 10.84 17.64
N SER A 82 -3.18 11.29 16.48
CA SER A 82 -3.13 10.50 15.23
C SER A 82 -3.48 11.36 14.02
N ARG A 83 -3.47 10.72 12.82
CA ARG A 83 -4.05 11.26 11.59
C ARG A 83 -5.39 10.59 11.32
N PHE A 84 -6.32 11.34 10.75
CA PHE A 84 -7.68 10.90 10.46
C PHE A 84 -8.00 11.17 8.99
N ARG A 85 -8.62 10.20 8.32
CA ARG A 85 -9.23 10.40 7.00
C ARG A 85 -10.73 10.44 7.16
N VAL A 86 -11.34 11.51 6.69
CA VAL A 86 -12.77 11.77 6.78
C VAL A 86 -13.40 11.61 5.39
N SER A 87 -14.44 10.80 5.31
CA SER A 87 -15.40 10.79 4.21
C SER A 87 -16.72 11.34 4.76
N ALA A 88 -16.98 12.60 4.48
CA ALA A 88 -18.20 13.29 4.88
C ALA A 88 -19.23 13.23 3.73
N TYR A 89 -20.49 12.98 4.05
CA TYR A 89 -21.53 12.84 3.04
C TYR A 89 -22.91 13.28 3.56
N LYS A 90 -23.81 13.59 2.63
CA LYS A 90 -25.21 13.85 2.91
C LYS A 90 -26.05 12.58 2.82
N GLN A 91 -26.87 12.34 3.83
CA GLN A 91 -27.82 11.24 3.85
C GLN A 91 -29.17 11.69 4.37
N ARG A 92 -30.24 11.54 3.57
CA ARG A 92 -31.63 11.88 3.96
C ARG A 92 -31.78 13.30 4.55
N GLY A 93 -31.02 14.24 4.02
CA GLY A 93 -31.03 15.64 4.47
C GLY A 93 -30.17 15.93 5.72
N ALA A 94 -29.54 14.92 6.32
CA ALA A 94 -28.59 15.09 7.42
C ALA A 94 -27.15 14.95 6.93
N LEU A 95 -26.21 15.57 7.64
CA LEU A 95 -24.77 15.37 7.44
C LEU A 95 -24.29 14.14 8.21
N SER A 96 -23.42 13.37 7.59
CA SER A 96 -22.84 12.13 8.15
C SER A 96 -21.36 12.04 7.79
N ALA A 97 -20.60 11.27 8.56
CA ALA A 97 -19.20 11.01 8.23
C ALA A 97 -18.78 9.59 8.64
N VAL A 98 -17.86 9.04 7.87
CA VAL A 98 -17.02 7.90 8.27
C VAL A 98 -15.60 8.42 8.41
N ILE A 99 -14.99 8.17 9.58
CA ILE A 99 -13.65 8.66 9.89
C ILE A 99 -12.75 7.46 10.15
N ARG A 100 -11.73 7.28 9.31
CA ARG A 100 -10.72 6.26 9.50
C ARG A 100 -9.58 6.80 10.36
N VAL A 101 -9.19 6.02 11.36
CA VAL A 101 -8.03 6.29 12.20
C VAL A 101 -6.79 5.72 11.50
N ILE A 102 -5.78 6.56 11.25
CA ILE A 102 -4.51 6.16 10.65
C ILE A 102 -3.49 6.04 11.78
N THR A 103 -3.11 4.82 12.10
CA THR A 103 -2.26 4.52 13.25
C THR A 103 -0.77 4.76 12.99
N PHE A 104 -0.02 5.10 14.04
CA PHE A 104 1.45 5.05 14.08
C PHE A 104 1.98 3.65 14.41
N GLN A 105 1.09 2.72 14.73
CA GLN A 105 1.46 1.36 15.06
C GLN A 105 1.69 0.58 13.75
N LEU A 106 2.97 0.36 13.45
CA LEU A 106 3.35 -0.42 12.28
C LEU A 106 3.26 -1.92 12.59
N PRO A 107 2.77 -2.72 11.66
CA PRO A 107 2.66 -4.15 11.88
C PRO A 107 4.03 -4.83 11.90
N ASN A 108 4.14 -5.89 12.69
CA ASN A 108 5.33 -6.74 12.72
C ASN A 108 5.38 -7.67 11.50
N PRO A 109 6.38 -7.60 10.63
CA PRO A 109 6.46 -8.42 9.42
C PRO A 109 6.45 -9.92 9.72
N GLN A 110 7.05 -10.37 10.83
CA GLN A 110 7.07 -11.80 11.20
C GLN A 110 5.68 -12.29 11.59
N GLU A 111 4.91 -11.50 12.34
CA GLU A 111 3.53 -11.84 12.74
C GLU A 111 2.59 -11.87 11.53
N LEU A 112 2.88 -11.06 10.52
CA LEU A 112 2.13 -11.05 9.25
C LEU A 112 2.54 -12.16 8.28
N GLY A 113 3.57 -12.95 8.60
CA GLY A 113 4.09 -13.98 7.69
C GLY A 113 4.84 -13.41 6.47
N ILE A 114 5.38 -12.18 6.55
CA ILE A 114 6.20 -11.60 5.49
C ILE A 114 7.60 -12.24 5.56
N PRO A 115 8.07 -12.93 4.51
CA PRO A 115 9.34 -13.61 4.52
C PRO A 115 10.53 -12.64 4.68
N GLU A 116 11.60 -13.10 5.34
CA GLU A 116 12.83 -12.31 5.47
C GLU A 116 13.47 -12.00 4.10
N ALA A 117 13.30 -12.86 3.10
CA ALA A 117 13.72 -12.60 1.72
C ALA A 117 13.06 -11.32 1.14
N VAL A 118 11.80 -11.03 1.49
CA VAL A 118 11.13 -9.77 1.13
C VAL A 118 11.76 -8.61 1.89
N MET A 119 11.98 -8.78 3.19
CA MET A 119 12.51 -7.71 4.03
C MET A 119 13.95 -7.32 3.66
N GLN A 120 14.76 -8.24 3.12
CA GLN A 120 16.13 -7.98 2.66
C GLN A 120 16.20 -7.01 1.47
N PHE A 121 15.11 -6.82 0.72
CA PHE A 121 15.07 -5.78 -0.32
C PHE A 121 15.22 -4.35 0.23
N ALA A 122 15.00 -4.12 1.51
CA ALA A 122 15.31 -2.87 2.19
C ALA A 122 16.82 -2.54 2.22
N ASP A 123 17.69 -3.52 1.99
CA ASP A 123 19.15 -3.35 2.04
C ASP A 123 19.72 -2.78 0.71
N HIS A 124 18.93 -2.75 -0.36
CA HIS A 124 19.33 -2.10 -1.60
C HIS A 124 19.55 -0.61 -1.40
N THR A 125 20.47 -0.03 -2.17
CA THR A 125 20.82 1.40 -2.08
C THR A 125 20.27 2.23 -3.23
N LYS A 126 19.93 1.61 -4.35
CA LYS A 126 19.42 2.24 -5.56
C LYS A 126 18.64 1.25 -6.42
N GLY A 127 17.90 1.76 -7.39
CA GLY A 127 17.11 0.97 -8.33
C GLY A 127 15.63 0.94 -7.96
N MET A 128 14.88 0.01 -8.52
CA MET A 128 13.43 -0.07 -8.39
C MET A 128 13.01 -1.43 -7.81
N ILE A 129 12.12 -1.41 -6.83
CA ILE A 129 11.49 -2.58 -6.22
C ILE A 129 9.98 -2.39 -6.31
N LEU A 130 9.29 -3.38 -6.87
CA LEU A 130 7.84 -3.33 -7.09
C LEU A 130 7.13 -4.34 -6.20
N VAL A 131 6.10 -3.89 -5.49
CA VAL A 131 5.18 -4.74 -4.74
C VAL A 131 3.85 -4.74 -5.47
N THR A 132 3.41 -5.90 -5.96
CA THR A 132 2.27 -6.02 -6.87
C THR A 132 1.21 -6.98 -6.34
N GLY A 133 0.01 -6.94 -6.91
CA GLY A 133 -1.12 -7.78 -6.50
C GLY A 133 -2.44 -7.02 -6.54
N SER A 134 -3.54 -7.72 -6.39
CA SER A 134 -4.89 -7.14 -6.38
C SER A 134 -5.08 -6.09 -5.28
N ALA A 135 -6.17 -5.31 -5.37
CA ALA A 135 -6.59 -4.45 -4.27
C ALA A 135 -6.83 -5.28 -3.00
N GLY A 136 -6.38 -4.78 -1.84
CA GLY A 136 -6.52 -5.51 -0.58
C GLY A 136 -5.55 -6.67 -0.37
N SER A 137 -4.55 -6.88 -1.24
CA SER A 137 -3.56 -7.96 -1.07
C SER A 137 -2.46 -7.67 -0.02
N GLY A 138 -2.49 -6.52 0.65
CA GLY A 138 -1.54 -6.15 1.70
C GLY A 138 -0.27 -5.45 1.20
N LYS A 139 -0.25 -4.92 -0.03
CA LYS A 139 0.92 -4.22 -0.62
C LYS A 139 1.42 -3.07 0.25
N SER A 140 0.53 -2.18 0.67
CA SER A 140 0.87 -1.02 1.51
C SER A 140 1.46 -1.45 2.85
N THR A 141 0.94 -2.54 3.42
CA THR A 141 1.46 -3.12 4.67
C THR A 141 2.89 -3.64 4.50
N THR A 142 3.16 -4.38 3.41
CA THR A 142 4.51 -4.86 3.09
C THR A 142 5.48 -3.71 2.84
N LEU A 143 5.05 -2.67 2.11
CA LEU A 143 5.84 -1.47 1.90
C LEU A 143 6.11 -0.71 3.19
N ALA A 144 5.12 -0.58 4.08
CA ALA A 144 5.29 0.07 5.38
C ALA A 144 6.34 -0.68 6.22
N CYS A 145 6.34 -2.02 6.24
CA CYS A 145 7.35 -2.81 6.90
C CYS A 145 8.77 -2.59 6.30
N LEU A 146 8.88 -2.51 4.97
CA LEU A 146 10.15 -2.23 4.29
C LEU A 146 10.69 -0.83 4.64
N ILE A 147 9.84 0.19 4.61
CA ILE A 147 10.19 1.56 4.99
C ILE A 147 10.58 1.63 6.46
N ASP A 148 9.84 0.94 7.35
CA ASP A 148 10.18 0.90 8.77
C ASP A 148 11.53 0.23 9.02
N ARG A 149 11.85 -0.90 8.36
CA ARG A 149 13.17 -1.52 8.43
C ARG A 149 14.29 -0.56 8.02
N ILE A 150 14.11 0.17 6.93
CA ILE A 150 15.07 1.20 6.49
C ILE A 150 15.20 2.30 7.53
N ASN A 151 14.09 2.83 8.01
CA ASN A 151 14.05 3.89 9.02
C ASN A 151 14.74 3.50 10.34
N ASN A 152 14.67 2.22 10.71
CA ASN A 152 15.31 1.69 11.92
C ASN A 152 16.80 1.34 11.75
N THR A 153 17.27 1.16 10.50
CA THR A 153 18.62 0.63 10.23
C THR A 153 19.56 1.65 9.57
N ARG A 154 19.04 2.61 8.80
CA ARG A 154 19.83 3.49 7.92
C ARG A 154 19.64 4.96 8.25
N ASN A 155 20.73 5.76 8.15
CA ASN A 155 20.69 7.22 8.25
C ASN A 155 20.47 7.80 6.86
N THR A 156 19.22 8.08 6.48
CA THR A 156 18.87 8.47 5.11
C THR A 156 17.62 9.35 5.09
N HIS A 157 17.33 9.98 3.96
CA HIS A 157 16.07 10.71 3.77
C HIS A 157 15.13 9.87 2.91
N ILE A 158 13.97 9.54 3.47
CA ILE A 158 12.88 8.79 2.85
C ILE A 158 11.75 9.77 2.54
N ILE A 159 11.28 9.80 1.30
CA ILE A 159 10.05 10.52 0.94
C ILE A 159 9.00 9.49 0.52
N THR A 160 7.80 9.60 1.09
CA THR A 160 6.65 8.83 0.61
C THR A 160 5.65 9.76 -0.07
N LEU A 161 5.10 9.29 -1.20
CA LEU A 161 4.09 9.96 -2.00
C LEU A 161 2.91 8.98 -2.11
N GLU A 162 1.79 9.29 -1.45
CA GLU A 162 0.70 8.33 -1.27
C GLU A 162 -0.68 8.98 -1.50
N ASP A 163 -1.68 8.20 -1.93
CA ASP A 163 -3.06 8.65 -2.14
C ASP A 163 -4.06 7.57 -1.67
N PRO A 164 -4.48 7.63 -0.39
CA PRO A 164 -3.97 8.43 0.73
C PRO A 164 -2.84 7.75 1.53
N LEU A 165 -2.35 8.41 2.59
CA LEU A 165 -1.49 7.78 3.59
C LEU A 165 -2.24 6.67 4.34
N GLU A 166 -1.66 5.45 4.37
CA GLU A 166 -2.24 4.32 5.12
C GLU A 166 -1.53 4.07 6.45
N TYR A 167 -0.24 4.34 6.53
CA TYR A 167 0.60 4.19 7.72
C TYR A 167 1.40 5.45 8.00
N LEU A 168 1.62 5.74 9.28
CA LEU A 168 2.44 6.87 9.70
C LEU A 168 3.78 6.37 10.23
N HIS A 169 4.86 6.94 9.71
CA HIS A 169 6.22 6.65 10.14
C HIS A 169 6.75 7.78 11.02
N ARG A 170 7.24 7.44 12.21
CA ARG A 170 8.02 8.39 13.02
C ARG A 170 9.44 8.47 12.48
N HIS A 171 10.07 9.64 12.61
CA HIS A 171 11.51 9.73 12.38
C HIS A 171 12.26 8.86 13.40
N ASN A 172 13.25 8.09 12.94
CA ASN A 172 14.16 7.34 13.82
C ASN A 172 15.61 7.61 13.36
N LYS A 173 16.31 6.62 12.78
CA LYS A 173 17.60 6.86 12.13
C LYS A 173 17.46 7.66 10.85
N SER A 174 16.35 7.47 10.12
CA SER A 174 16.06 8.23 8.91
C SER A 174 15.14 9.42 9.19
N ILE A 175 15.22 10.42 8.32
CA ILE A 175 14.18 11.44 8.18
C ILE A 175 13.12 10.86 7.24
N VAL A 176 11.86 10.81 7.67
CA VAL A 176 10.74 10.34 6.85
C VAL A 176 9.80 11.49 6.57
N SER A 177 9.71 11.91 5.31
CA SER A 177 8.82 12.95 4.82
C SER A 177 7.67 12.31 4.06
N GLN A 178 6.49 12.23 4.67
CA GLN A 178 5.30 11.65 4.04
C GLN A 178 4.44 12.77 3.44
N ARG A 179 4.05 12.61 2.18
CA ARG A 179 3.24 13.60 1.45
C ARG A 179 2.02 12.91 0.83
N GLU A 180 0.85 13.40 1.18
CA GLU A 180 -0.42 12.92 0.65
C GLU A 180 -0.81 13.70 -0.61
N ILE A 181 -1.17 12.98 -1.67
CA ILE A 181 -1.62 13.56 -2.92
C ILE A 181 -2.95 14.31 -2.71
N LYS A 182 -3.13 15.44 -3.36
CA LYS A 182 -4.26 16.39 -3.24
C LYS A 182 -4.31 17.18 -1.93
N ILE A 183 -3.47 16.85 -0.95
CA ILE A 183 -3.39 17.58 0.33
C ILE A 183 -2.04 18.31 0.43
N ASP A 184 -0.93 17.58 0.35
CA ASP A 184 0.41 18.13 0.49
C ASP A 184 1.04 18.44 -0.87
N THR A 185 0.46 17.92 -1.96
CA THR A 185 0.92 18.08 -3.34
C THR A 185 -0.19 17.75 -4.33
N ASP A 186 -0.15 18.32 -5.53
CA ASP A 186 -1.23 18.20 -6.52
C ASP A 186 -1.37 16.78 -7.09
N ASN A 187 -0.25 16.15 -7.45
CA ASN A 187 -0.22 14.84 -8.10
C ASN A 187 1.13 14.15 -7.95
N TYR A 188 1.18 12.86 -8.29
CA TYR A 188 2.38 12.04 -8.20
C TYR A 188 3.55 12.58 -9.00
N VAL A 189 3.33 13.02 -10.23
CA VAL A 189 4.40 13.50 -11.13
C VAL A 189 5.07 14.73 -10.59
N THR A 190 4.28 15.73 -10.16
CA THR A 190 4.78 16.97 -9.56
C THR A 190 5.58 16.68 -8.29
N ALA A 191 5.03 15.85 -7.42
CA ALA A 191 5.67 15.46 -6.17
C ALA A 191 6.97 14.69 -6.39
N LEU A 192 6.98 13.73 -7.31
CA LEU A 192 8.14 12.93 -7.64
C LEU A 192 9.26 13.78 -8.26
N LYS A 193 8.94 14.66 -9.23
CA LYS A 193 9.90 15.62 -9.77
C LYS A 193 10.49 16.55 -8.70
N ALA A 194 9.69 16.95 -7.72
CA ALA A 194 10.15 17.77 -6.60
C ALA A 194 11.09 16.99 -5.68
N SER A 195 10.77 15.73 -5.36
CA SER A 195 11.55 14.87 -4.44
C SER A 195 12.98 14.66 -4.93
N LEU A 196 13.24 14.64 -6.24
CA LEU A 196 14.60 14.55 -6.81
C LEU A 196 15.53 15.73 -6.45
N ARG A 197 14.96 16.85 -5.96
CA ARG A 197 15.71 18.03 -5.53
C ARG A 197 15.70 18.23 -4.00
N GLN A 198 15.18 17.26 -3.25
CA GLN A 198 14.99 17.35 -1.79
C GLN A 198 16.01 16.50 -1.02
N SER A 199 17.18 16.25 -1.59
CA SER A 199 18.23 15.40 -0.99
C SER A 199 17.70 14.03 -0.57
N THR A 200 16.85 13.46 -1.38
CA THR A 200 16.17 12.17 -1.13
C THR A 200 17.11 11.02 -1.49
N ASN A 201 17.10 9.98 -0.70
CA ASN A 201 17.79 8.72 -1.01
C ASN A 201 16.78 7.64 -1.42
N ILE A 202 15.61 7.63 -0.76
CA ILE A 202 14.61 6.59 -0.91
C ILE A 202 13.26 7.23 -1.17
N ILE A 203 12.56 6.73 -2.17
CA ILE A 203 11.25 7.20 -2.57
C ILE A 203 10.27 6.02 -2.50
N LEU A 204 9.20 6.17 -1.72
CA LEU A 204 8.02 5.34 -1.85
C LEU A 204 7.00 6.08 -2.70
N LEU A 205 6.70 5.54 -3.86
CA LEU A 205 5.66 6.03 -4.77
C LEU A 205 4.46 5.10 -4.66
N GLY A 206 3.36 5.56 -4.10
CA GLY A 206 2.19 4.75 -3.75
C GLY A 206 1.77 3.81 -4.88
N GLU A 207 1.65 4.33 -6.09
CA GLU A 207 1.35 3.52 -7.28
C GLU A 207 1.83 4.17 -8.58
N MET A 208 2.04 3.32 -9.61
CA MET A 208 2.37 3.73 -10.97
C MET A 208 1.25 3.29 -11.91
N ARG A 209 0.39 4.25 -12.33
CA ARG A 209 -0.77 3.95 -13.20
C ARG A 209 -0.58 4.37 -14.64
N ASP A 210 0.15 5.44 -14.87
CA ASP A 210 0.23 6.12 -16.15
C ASP A 210 1.67 6.29 -16.65
N TYR A 211 1.76 6.58 -17.94
CA TYR A 211 3.00 6.79 -18.66
C TYR A 211 3.94 7.80 -18.00
N GLU A 212 3.41 8.96 -17.60
CA GLU A 212 4.25 10.07 -17.10
C GLU A 212 4.85 9.70 -15.73
N THR A 213 4.03 9.12 -14.84
CA THR A 213 4.47 8.66 -13.53
C THR A 213 5.56 7.59 -13.64
N ILE A 214 5.38 6.59 -14.52
CA ILE A 214 6.37 5.53 -14.75
C ILE A 214 7.67 6.10 -15.32
N SER A 215 7.60 7.01 -16.29
CA SER A 215 8.77 7.63 -16.89
C SER A 215 9.63 8.40 -15.87
N VAL A 216 8.99 9.20 -14.99
CA VAL A 216 9.70 9.92 -13.94
C VAL A 216 10.24 8.99 -12.87
N ALA A 217 9.51 7.92 -12.52
CA ALA A 217 9.96 6.90 -11.57
C ALA A 217 11.21 6.16 -12.07
N MET A 218 11.24 5.80 -13.36
CA MET A 218 12.41 5.19 -13.98
C MET A 218 13.62 6.14 -13.94
N THR A 219 13.42 7.42 -14.26
CA THR A 219 14.48 8.46 -14.17
C THR A 219 15.01 8.58 -12.74
N ALA A 220 14.13 8.53 -11.73
CA ALA A 220 14.55 8.56 -10.31
C ALA A 220 15.46 7.35 -9.98
N ALA A 221 15.09 6.16 -10.42
CA ALA A 221 15.86 4.94 -10.19
C ALA A 221 17.21 4.96 -10.94
N GLU A 222 17.27 5.49 -12.16
CA GLU A 222 18.50 5.66 -12.95
C GLU A 222 19.46 6.67 -12.32
N THR A 223 18.93 7.71 -11.70
CA THR A 223 19.74 8.77 -11.06
C THR A 223 20.22 8.42 -9.65
N GLY A 224 20.00 7.18 -9.21
CA GLY A 224 20.62 6.62 -8.02
C GLY A 224 19.73 6.56 -6.79
N HIS A 225 18.44 6.86 -6.90
CA HIS A 225 17.47 6.67 -5.82
C HIS A 225 17.05 5.20 -5.71
N LEU A 226 16.73 4.75 -4.49
CA LEU A 226 16.00 3.52 -4.27
C LEU A 226 14.49 3.85 -4.30
N LEU A 227 13.80 3.29 -5.27
CA LEU A 227 12.38 3.54 -5.48
C LEU A 227 11.56 2.27 -5.17
N PHE A 228 10.58 2.41 -4.30
CA PHE A 228 9.54 1.42 -4.06
C PHE A 228 8.23 1.91 -4.67
N SER A 229 7.50 1.01 -5.33
CA SER A 229 6.17 1.35 -5.85
C SER A 229 5.25 0.15 -5.96
N THR A 230 3.97 0.40 -6.30
CA THR A 230 3.00 -0.66 -6.52
C THR A 230 2.40 -0.64 -7.92
N LEU A 231 1.96 -1.83 -8.35
CA LEU A 231 1.03 -2.04 -9.47
C LEU A 231 -0.05 -3.04 -9.05
N HIS A 232 -1.16 -3.06 -9.79
CA HIS A 232 -2.27 -3.99 -9.55
C HIS A 232 -2.18 -5.29 -10.36
N THR A 233 -1.02 -5.58 -10.93
CA THR A 233 -0.73 -6.81 -11.67
C THR A 233 -0.46 -7.99 -10.73
N ILE A 234 -0.74 -9.19 -11.19
CA ILE A 234 -0.39 -10.45 -10.51
C ILE A 234 0.71 -11.11 -11.34
N GLY A 235 1.82 -11.48 -10.67
CA GLY A 235 2.98 -12.11 -11.30
C GLY A 235 4.02 -11.12 -11.81
N ALA A 236 5.29 -11.53 -11.74
CA ALA A 236 6.43 -10.70 -12.08
C ALA A 236 6.52 -10.42 -13.60
N ALA A 237 6.31 -11.44 -14.44
CA ALA A 237 6.30 -11.31 -15.89
C ALA A 237 5.22 -10.31 -16.34
N ASN A 238 3.99 -10.50 -15.89
CA ASN A 238 2.87 -9.60 -16.21
C ASN A 238 3.11 -8.16 -15.75
N THR A 239 3.84 -7.98 -14.65
CA THR A 239 4.20 -6.65 -14.14
C THR A 239 5.17 -5.95 -15.09
N ILE A 240 6.18 -6.66 -15.58
CA ILE A 240 7.16 -6.14 -16.55
C ILE A 240 6.46 -5.75 -17.85
N ASP A 241 5.65 -6.67 -18.42
CA ASP A 241 4.89 -6.42 -19.64
C ASP A 241 3.97 -5.20 -19.47
N ARG A 242 3.26 -5.11 -18.34
CA ARG A 242 2.37 -3.97 -18.06
C ARG A 242 3.10 -2.63 -18.03
N ILE A 243 4.31 -2.58 -17.49
CA ILE A 243 5.13 -1.35 -17.48
C ILE A 243 5.52 -0.98 -18.90
N ILE A 244 5.95 -1.94 -19.71
CA ILE A 244 6.39 -1.70 -21.09
C ILE A 244 5.21 -1.28 -21.97
N ASP A 245 4.06 -1.94 -21.83
CA ASP A 245 2.87 -1.73 -22.66
C ASP A 245 2.18 -0.37 -22.47
N VAL A 246 2.42 0.32 -21.35
CA VAL A 246 1.92 1.68 -21.13
C VAL A 246 2.56 2.68 -22.10
N PHE A 247 3.75 2.36 -22.63
CA PHE A 247 4.50 3.24 -23.53
C PHE A 247 4.11 3.00 -25.00
N PRO A 248 4.19 4.06 -25.84
CA PRO A 248 3.99 3.91 -27.27
C PRO A 248 4.92 2.86 -27.89
N PRO A 249 4.49 2.10 -28.91
CA PRO A 249 5.26 0.99 -29.48
C PRO A 249 6.69 1.34 -29.88
N ASN A 250 6.91 2.55 -30.37
CA ASN A 250 8.25 3.03 -30.78
C ASN A 250 9.19 3.32 -29.59
N GLN A 251 8.69 3.34 -28.36
CA GLN A 251 9.48 3.54 -27.15
C GLN A 251 9.64 2.27 -26.32
N GLN A 252 8.82 1.25 -26.53
CA GLN A 252 8.79 0.04 -25.69
C GLN A 252 10.14 -0.65 -25.57
N HIS A 253 10.90 -0.75 -26.67
CA HIS A 253 12.24 -1.35 -26.61
C HIS A 253 13.21 -0.54 -25.73
N GLN A 254 13.21 0.79 -25.87
CA GLN A 254 14.03 1.66 -25.01
C GLN A 254 13.67 1.51 -23.54
N ILE A 255 12.37 1.46 -23.23
CA ILE A 255 11.86 1.28 -21.90
C ILE A 255 12.24 -0.09 -21.32
N ALA A 256 12.15 -1.16 -22.11
CA ALA A 256 12.60 -2.48 -21.70
C ALA A 256 14.10 -2.47 -21.32
N VAL A 257 14.94 -1.81 -22.10
CA VAL A 257 16.37 -1.63 -21.79
C VAL A 257 16.56 -0.88 -20.48
N GLN A 258 15.91 0.28 -20.29
CA GLN A 258 15.99 1.07 -19.06
C GLN A 258 15.48 0.28 -17.85
N LEU A 259 14.31 -0.34 -17.95
CA LEU A 259 13.73 -1.16 -16.89
C LEU A 259 14.68 -2.30 -16.49
N SER A 260 15.30 -2.97 -17.46
CA SER A 260 16.27 -4.03 -17.21
C SER A 260 17.48 -3.56 -16.38
N MET A 261 17.84 -2.29 -16.45
CA MET A 261 18.97 -1.72 -15.71
C MET A 261 18.60 -1.32 -14.29
N VAL A 262 17.38 -0.81 -14.08
CA VAL A 262 16.97 -0.25 -12.79
C VAL A 262 16.17 -1.20 -11.92
N LEU A 263 15.44 -2.17 -12.49
CA LEU A 263 14.63 -3.12 -11.73
C LEU A 263 15.52 -4.07 -10.92
N ASN A 264 15.26 -4.14 -9.62
CA ASN A 264 15.95 -5.05 -8.69
C ASN A 264 15.08 -6.23 -8.30
N ALA A 265 13.77 -6.01 -8.07
CA ALA A 265 12.85 -7.07 -7.68
C ALA A 265 11.41 -6.75 -8.05
N VAL A 266 10.62 -7.80 -8.23
CA VAL A 266 9.16 -7.77 -8.21
C VAL A 266 8.67 -8.75 -7.15
N ILE A 267 7.82 -8.25 -6.26
CA ILE A 267 7.19 -9.00 -5.17
C ILE A 267 5.70 -9.00 -5.45
N SER A 268 5.17 -10.11 -5.98
CA SER A 268 3.74 -10.25 -6.21
C SER A 268 3.08 -10.92 -5.00
N GLN A 269 2.00 -10.34 -4.49
CA GLN A 269 1.38 -10.72 -3.23
C GLN A 269 -0.11 -10.98 -3.38
N GLN A 270 -0.58 -12.06 -2.76
CA GLN A 270 -1.99 -12.37 -2.57
C GLN A 270 -2.26 -12.64 -1.09
N LEU A 271 -3.44 -12.29 -0.59
CA LEU A 271 -3.95 -12.74 0.69
C LEU A 271 -4.87 -13.94 0.45
N VAL A 272 -4.58 -15.04 1.15
CA VAL A 272 -5.33 -16.28 1.01
C VAL A 272 -5.93 -16.71 2.35
N PRO A 273 -7.16 -17.29 2.39
CA PRO A 273 -7.78 -17.69 3.62
C PRO A 273 -7.08 -18.91 4.25
N THR A 274 -6.86 -18.84 5.56
CA THR A 274 -6.31 -19.93 6.38
C THR A 274 -7.41 -20.91 6.82
N VAL A 275 -7.02 -22.05 7.37
CA VAL A 275 -7.96 -23.08 7.85
C VAL A 275 -8.83 -22.60 9.01
N ASP A 276 -8.39 -21.62 9.78
CA ASP A 276 -9.11 -20.99 10.89
C ASP A 276 -9.86 -19.69 10.49
N GLY A 277 -9.94 -19.40 9.19
CA GLY A 277 -10.72 -18.28 8.65
C GLY A 277 -10.04 -16.92 8.71
N GLN A 278 -8.75 -16.86 9.03
CA GLN A 278 -7.95 -15.65 8.92
C GLN A 278 -7.37 -15.50 7.51
N MET A 279 -6.52 -14.51 7.29
CA MET A 279 -5.84 -14.30 6.02
C MET A 279 -4.33 -14.36 6.23
N VAL A 280 -3.63 -15.04 5.32
CA VAL A 280 -2.17 -15.09 5.29
C VAL A 280 -1.66 -14.67 3.91
N PRO A 281 -0.52 -13.93 3.82
CA PRO A 281 0.04 -13.56 2.52
C PRO A 281 0.77 -14.75 1.87
N ALA A 282 0.54 -14.92 0.57
CA ALA A 282 1.35 -15.75 -0.31
C ALA A 282 2.13 -14.84 -1.26
N PHE A 283 3.40 -15.18 -1.49
CA PHE A 283 4.31 -14.33 -2.26
C PHE A 283 4.87 -15.07 -3.48
N GLU A 284 4.93 -14.38 -4.60
CA GLU A 284 5.89 -14.64 -5.65
C GLU A 284 7.00 -13.61 -5.56
N ILE A 285 8.24 -14.05 -5.48
CA ILE A 285 9.42 -13.19 -5.35
C ILE A 285 10.32 -13.41 -6.56
N MET A 286 10.64 -12.36 -7.26
CA MET A 286 11.59 -12.32 -8.36
C MET A 286 12.70 -11.32 -8.07
N SER A 287 13.91 -11.81 -7.78
CA SER A 287 15.12 -10.99 -7.82
C SER A 287 15.70 -10.93 -9.22
N VAL A 288 16.03 -9.73 -9.68
CA VAL A 288 16.51 -9.52 -11.05
C VAL A 288 17.97 -9.93 -11.20
N THR A 289 18.18 -11.13 -11.71
CA THR A 289 19.48 -11.68 -12.07
C THR A 289 19.96 -11.16 -13.45
N PRO A 290 21.26 -11.34 -13.81
CA PRO A 290 21.74 -11.04 -15.17
C PRO A 290 20.94 -11.75 -16.27
N ALA A 291 20.47 -12.98 -16.03
CA ALA A 291 19.61 -13.70 -16.95
C ALA A 291 18.27 -13.02 -17.17
N ILE A 292 17.60 -12.60 -16.08
CA ILE A 292 16.33 -11.87 -16.12
C ILE A 292 16.51 -10.51 -16.81
N ARG A 293 17.60 -9.78 -16.53
CA ARG A 293 17.92 -8.51 -17.23
C ARG A 293 17.97 -8.71 -18.73
N ASN A 294 18.61 -9.76 -19.20
CA ASN A 294 18.67 -10.09 -20.64
C ASN A 294 17.29 -10.44 -21.18
N MET A 295 16.49 -11.23 -20.44
CA MET A 295 15.11 -11.57 -20.87
C MET A 295 14.24 -10.33 -21.02
N ILE A 296 14.32 -9.37 -20.08
CA ILE A 296 13.57 -8.10 -20.18
C ILE A 296 14.03 -7.31 -21.41
N ARG A 297 15.35 -7.12 -21.57
CA ARG A 297 15.93 -6.34 -22.66
C ARG A 297 15.60 -6.94 -24.05
N ASP A 298 15.62 -8.26 -24.16
CA ASP A 298 15.43 -8.99 -25.39
C ASP A 298 13.95 -9.34 -25.68
N ASN A 299 13.00 -8.79 -24.90
CA ASN A 299 11.56 -9.02 -25.00
C ASN A 299 11.18 -10.52 -24.85
N LYS A 300 11.85 -11.23 -23.93
CA LYS A 300 11.62 -12.65 -23.61
C LYS A 300 11.00 -12.80 -22.22
N VAL A 301 10.15 -11.86 -21.82
CA VAL A 301 9.53 -11.79 -20.49
C VAL A 301 8.74 -13.06 -20.15
N HIS A 302 8.09 -13.67 -21.14
CA HIS A 302 7.35 -14.94 -21.01
C HIS A 302 8.19 -16.13 -20.48
N GLN A 303 9.53 -16.05 -20.51
CA GLN A 303 10.41 -17.10 -19.99
C GLN A 303 10.73 -16.93 -18.49
N ILE A 304 10.42 -15.79 -17.92
CA ILE A 304 10.76 -15.44 -16.54
C ILE A 304 10.07 -16.38 -15.54
N ASP A 305 8.80 -16.68 -15.74
CA ASP A 305 8.04 -17.57 -14.84
C ASP A 305 8.69 -18.96 -14.71
N GLY A 306 9.18 -19.51 -15.84
CA GLY A 306 9.90 -20.76 -15.86
C GLY A 306 11.22 -20.70 -15.06
N LEU A 307 11.92 -19.57 -15.12
CA LEU A 307 13.14 -19.35 -14.37
C LEU A 307 12.87 -19.21 -12.86
N ILE A 308 11.83 -18.47 -12.47
CA ILE A 308 11.40 -18.36 -11.07
C ILE A 308 11.04 -19.74 -10.52
N ALA A 309 10.23 -20.52 -11.26
CA ALA A 309 9.76 -21.84 -10.81
C ALA A 309 10.87 -22.88 -10.65
N THR A 310 12.02 -22.71 -11.30
CA THR A 310 13.17 -23.62 -11.25
C THR A 310 14.32 -23.11 -10.39
N SER A 311 14.21 -21.90 -9.83
CA SER A 311 15.24 -21.33 -8.96
C SER A 311 15.30 -22.09 -7.63
N ALA A 312 16.53 -22.31 -7.16
CA ALA A 312 16.81 -22.88 -5.84
C ALA A 312 17.21 -21.79 -4.81
N LYS A 313 17.09 -20.51 -5.15
CA LYS A 313 17.48 -19.41 -4.29
C LYS A 313 16.31 -18.96 -3.42
N ASP A 314 16.60 -18.59 -2.18
CA ASP A 314 15.58 -18.12 -1.21
C ASP A 314 14.93 -16.79 -1.62
N ASP A 315 15.61 -15.98 -2.44
CA ASP A 315 15.12 -14.69 -2.96
C ASP A 315 14.31 -14.83 -4.26
N MET A 316 13.99 -16.05 -4.68
CA MET A 316 13.16 -16.38 -5.83
C MET A 316 12.21 -17.51 -5.49
N ILE A 317 10.92 -17.22 -5.43
CA ILE A 317 9.87 -18.20 -5.17
C ILE A 317 8.68 -17.93 -6.07
N SER A 318 8.13 -18.96 -6.72
CA SER A 318 6.88 -18.82 -7.49
C SER A 318 5.67 -18.81 -6.56
N MET A 319 4.57 -18.21 -7.01
CA MET A 319 3.30 -18.20 -6.26
C MET A 319 2.86 -19.62 -5.89
N ASP A 320 2.94 -20.56 -6.83
CA ASP A 320 2.55 -21.96 -6.61
C ASP A 320 3.42 -22.64 -5.55
N MET A 321 4.71 -22.34 -5.50
CA MET A 321 5.61 -22.88 -4.46
C MET A 321 5.27 -22.29 -3.09
N SER A 322 4.98 -20.99 -3.02
CA SER A 322 4.55 -20.32 -1.79
C SER A 322 3.26 -20.95 -1.25
N LEU A 323 2.25 -21.12 -2.10
CA LEU A 323 0.98 -21.77 -1.77
C LEU A 323 1.17 -23.24 -1.34
N MET A 324 2.05 -23.98 -2.02
CA MET A 324 2.39 -25.35 -1.65
C MET A 324 3.02 -25.42 -0.25
N ASN A 325 3.92 -24.51 0.07
CA ASN A 325 4.55 -24.44 1.39
C ASN A 325 3.54 -24.16 2.49
N LEU A 326 2.64 -23.17 2.29
CA LEU A 326 1.54 -22.88 3.23
C LEU A 326 0.60 -24.09 3.43
N CYS A 327 0.30 -24.81 2.35
CA CYS A 327 -0.52 -26.02 2.42
C CYS A 327 0.19 -27.17 3.17
N LYS A 328 1.49 -27.41 2.93
CA LYS A 328 2.28 -28.41 3.64
C LYS A 328 2.44 -28.10 5.13
N GLN A 329 2.46 -26.83 5.50
CA GLN A 329 2.46 -26.39 6.91
C GLN A 329 1.09 -26.48 7.57
N GLY A 330 0.04 -26.84 6.81
CA GLY A 330 -1.34 -26.94 7.32
C GLY A 330 -2.01 -25.57 7.57
N ILE A 331 -1.42 -24.47 7.09
CA ILE A 331 -1.95 -23.11 7.26
C ILE A 331 -3.15 -22.90 6.34
N ILE A 332 -3.10 -23.40 5.11
CA ILE A 332 -4.19 -23.31 4.12
C ILE A 332 -4.61 -24.71 3.65
N THR A 333 -5.84 -24.84 3.14
CA THR A 333 -6.32 -26.09 2.56
C THR A 333 -5.76 -26.32 1.15
N LYS A 334 -5.81 -27.57 0.67
CA LYS A 334 -5.48 -27.89 -0.74
C LYS A 334 -6.39 -27.14 -1.72
N GLU A 335 -7.65 -27.00 -1.39
CA GLU A 335 -8.62 -26.27 -2.20
C GLU A 335 -8.25 -24.80 -2.32
N THR A 336 -7.91 -24.15 -1.21
CA THR A 336 -7.39 -22.78 -1.19
C THR A 336 -6.15 -22.67 -2.06
N ALA A 337 -5.16 -23.56 -1.90
CA ALA A 337 -3.93 -23.53 -2.68
C ALA A 337 -4.20 -23.62 -4.19
N LEU A 338 -5.11 -24.49 -4.62
CA LEU A 338 -5.49 -24.66 -6.02
C LEU A 338 -6.27 -23.45 -6.58
N THR A 339 -7.13 -22.86 -5.76
CA THR A 339 -7.93 -21.69 -6.16
C THR A 339 -7.07 -20.46 -6.47
N TYR A 340 -5.99 -20.26 -5.71
CA TYR A 340 -5.10 -19.10 -5.83
C TYR A 340 -3.85 -19.36 -6.66
N ALA A 341 -3.65 -20.59 -7.15
CA ALA A 341 -2.48 -20.98 -7.92
C ALA A 341 -2.44 -20.32 -9.31
N SER A 342 -1.23 -20.00 -9.76
CA SER A 342 -0.97 -19.57 -11.13
C SER A 342 -1.12 -20.73 -12.13
N ASN A 343 -0.74 -21.96 -11.72
CA ASN A 343 -0.92 -23.18 -12.50
C ASN A 343 -1.52 -24.30 -11.64
N PRO A 344 -2.87 -24.34 -11.47
CA PRO A 344 -3.54 -25.32 -10.61
C PRO A 344 -3.26 -26.79 -10.99
N GLU A 345 -3.15 -27.08 -12.29
CA GLU A 345 -2.91 -28.44 -12.78
C GLU A 345 -1.51 -28.96 -12.41
N MET A 346 -0.52 -28.10 -12.47
CA MET A 346 0.85 -28.45 -12.04
C MET A 346 0.93 -28.55 -10.52
N LEU A 347 0.30 -27.62 -9.80
CA LEU A 347 0.29 -27.65 -8.34
C LEU A 347 -0.42 -28.89 -7.79
N LYS A 348 -1.55 -29.29 -8.39
CA LYS A 348 -2.32 -30.49 -8.00
C LYS A 348 -1.48 -31.78 -8.04
N LYS A 349 -0.52 -31.89 -8.97
CA LYS A 349 0.36 -33.04 -9.08
C LYS A 349 1.45 -33.09 -7.98
N ARG A 350 1.70 -31.94 -7.29
CA ARG A 350 2.74 -31.80 -6.27
C ARG A 350 2.18 -31.81 -4.83
N LEU A 351 0.86 -31.57 -4.67
CA LEU A 351 0.09 -31.64 -3.43
C LEU A 351 -0.49 -33.04 -3.17
#